data_0136c871d5fa31debbb8504206af6262
#
_entry.id   0136c871d5fa31debbb8504206af6262
#
_cell.length_a   1.000
_cell.length_b   1.000
_cell.length_c   1.000
_cell.angle_alpha   90.00
_cell.angle_beta   90.00
_cell.angle_gamma   90.00
#
_symmetry.space_group_name_H-M   'P 1'
#
loop_
_entity.id
_entity.type
_entity.pdbx_description
1 polymer ?
#
loop_
_entity_poly.entity_id
_entity_poly.type
_entity_poly.pdbx_seq_one_letter_code
_entity_poly.pdbx_strand_id
1 'polypeptide(L)'
;MDTTLVSIRVKRDRAARKVIVENGGKHPASLTSLLYLPREKGGRGLQSVEHEYKITKIKSLLKLYQNSDQTVEAVREFEEHAMASGHQSLVKEAAKYAEELNITLQLDILNPVCVTTEGKVVTAARAGNLLKKSQEMQFLEIAKDKKRQGKLFRIRWDDDSLSITSCFAWLKGWATWPTYTIAGMYELYEQLLPTKLYTKEKTQTSTDGEVLCRLCGKVAESVAHILAGCSSLAQTMYLYSHNAALKILFFELLREHGLIEEVPPWYSPAMPKPAYQITTSEAFWDIPIYVEHNEVRANRIDARLVSHERKEVYAIEMSCPWIESRAKKDEDT
;
A
#
# COMPACT_ATOMS: atom_id res chain seq x y z
N MET A 1 5.57 -37.04 11.10
CA MET A 1 6.06 -36.89 9.70
C MET A 1 5.64 -35.60 9.04
N ASP A 2 4.65 -34.91 9.51
CA ASP A 2 4.07 -33.75 8.80
C ASP A 2 4.75 -32.39 9.03
N THR A 3 5.51 -32.28 10.11
CA THR A 3 6.43 -31.13 10.29
C THR A 3 7.39 -30.95 9.10
N THR A 4 7.67 -32.03 8.36
CA THR A 4 8.56 -32.03 7.18
C THR A 4 7.93 -31.32 5.98
N LEU A 5 6.63 -31.54 5.70
CA LEU A 5 5.95 -30.95 4.54
C LEU A 5 5.66 -29.46 4.74
N VAL A 6 5.20 -29.04 5.93
CA VAL A 6 5.04 -27.61 6.26
C VAL A 6 6.42 -26.93 6.23
N SER A 7 7.45 -27.57 6.79
CA SER A 7 8.82 -27.07 6.74
C SER A 7 9.33 -26.88 5.31
N ILE A 8 9.02 -27.76 4.38
CA ILE A 8 9.40 -27.64 2.97
C ILE A 8 8.71 -26.41 2.31
N ARG A 9 7.45 -26.14 2.61
CA ARG A 9 6.70 -25.02 2.03
C ARG A 9 7.15 -23.67 2.58
N VAL A 10 7.35 -23.59 3.88
CA VAL A 10 7.98 -22.43 4.51
C VAL A 10 9.37 -22.16 3.92
N LYS A 11 10.15 -23.21 3.64
CA LYS A 11 11.45 -23.11 2.96
C LYS A 11 11.31 -22.58 1.54
N ARG A 12 10.28 -23.01 0.77
CA ARG A 12 10.00 -22.50 -0.59
C ARG A 12 9.65 -21.01 -0.59
N ASP A 13 8.75 -20.59 0.28
CA ASP A 13 8.41 -19.17 0.43
C ASP A 13 9.63 -18.35 0.85
N ARG A 14 10.46 -18.89 1.73
CA ARG A 14 11.73 -18.24 2.13
C ARG A 14 12.72 -18.14 0.96
N ALA A 15 12.86 -19.19 0.15
CA ALA A 15 13.70 -19.19 -1.03
C ALA A 15 13.21 -18.17 -2.07
N ALA A 16 11.89 -18.12 -2.34
CA ALA A 16 11.31 -17.12 -3.23
C ALA A 16 11.58 -15.68 -2.74
N ARG A 17 11.40 -15.42 -1.44
CA ARG A 17 11.74 -14.11 -0.86
C ARG A 17 13.21 -13.76 -0.99
N LYS A 18 14.11 -14.74 -0.82
CA LYS A 18 15.55 -14.56 -0.99
C LYS A 18 15.88 -14.14 -2.43
N VAL A 19 15.32 -14.81 -3.43
CA VAL A 19 15.49 -14.44 -4.84
C VAL A 19 15.03 -13.00 -5.11
N ILE A 20 13.89 -12.57 -4.55
CA ILE A 20 13.41 -11.19 -4.71
C ILE A 20 14.41 -10.18 -4.12
N VAL A 21 14.98 -10.48 -2.96
CA VAL A 21 16.00 -9.63 -2.30
C VAL A 21 17.30 -9.58 -3.13
N GLU A 22 17.79 -10.73 -3.56
CA GLU A 22 19.03 -10.85 -4.35
C GLU A 22 18.96 -10.12 -5.69
N ASN A 23 17.77 -10.03 -6.27
CA ASN A 23 17.53 -9.29 -7.52
C ASN A 23 17.10 -7.83 -7.29
N GLY A 24 17.33 -7.27 -6.10
CA GLY A 24 17.03 -5.87 -5.79
C GLY A 24 15.54 -5.53 -5.80
N GLY A 25 14.66 -6.54 -5.84
CA GLY A 25 13.21 -6.32 -5.86
C GLY A 25 12.62 -5.98 -4.49
N LYS A 26 13.35 -6.18 -3.40
CA LYS A 26 12.90 -5.95 -2.02
C LYS A 26 14.08 -5.68 -1.10
N HIS A 27 13.95 -4.69 -0.24
CA HIS A 27 14.91 -4.49 0.85
C HIS A 27 14.91 -5.69 1.83
N PRO A 28 16.06 -6.17 2.32
CA PRO A 28 16.12 -7.32 3.22
C PRO A 28 15.27 -7.17 4.49
N ALA A 29 15.20 -5.95 5.05
CA ALA A 29 14.42 -5.63 6.24
C ALA A 29 12.95 -5.28 5.97
N SER A 30 12.49 -5.24 4.71
CA SER A 30 11.10 -4.93 4.35
C SER A 30 10.13 -6.00 4.86
N LEU A 31 8.90 -5.60 5.20
CA LEU A 31 7.88 -6.47 5.76
C LEU A 31 7.50 -7.60 4.80
N THR A 32 7.50 -8.81 5.32
CA THR A 32 7.10 -10.00 4.55
C THR A 32 5.60 -10.01 4.25
N SER A 33 4.77 -9.50 5.18
CA SER A 33 3.32 -9.40 4.99
C SER A 33 2.93 -8.57 3.77
N LEU A 34 3.66 -7.50 3.45
CA LEU A 34 3.42 -6.67 2.27
C LEU A 34 3.65 -7.41 0.95
N LEU A 35 4.41 -8.49 0.93
CA LEU A 35 4.54 -9.31 -0.28
C LEU A 35 3.23 -10.00 -0.65
N TYR A 36 2.44 -10.37 0.35
CA TYR A 36 1.26 -11.22 0.21
C TYR A 36 -0.06 -10.44 0.25
N LEU A 37 -0.07 -9.19 0.73
CA LEU A 37 -1.25 -8.34 0.65
C LEU A 37 -1.61 -8.00 -0.80
N PRO A 38 -2.90 -7.83 -1.12
CA PRO A 38 -3.35 -7.36 -2.42
C PRO A 38 -2.77 -5.99 -2.79
N ARG A 39 -2.65 -5.73 -4.09
CA ARG A 39 -2.12 -4.45 -4.58
C ARG A 39 -3.01 -3.27 -4.22
N GLU A 40 -4.32 -3.46 -4.22
CA GLU A 40 -5.28 -2.43 -3.81
C GLU A 40 -5.08 -1.97 -2.35
N LYS A 41 -4.43 -2.81 -1.54
CA LYS A 41 -4.06 -2.52 -0.15
C LYS A 41 -2.58 -2.18 0.04
N GLY A 42 -1.88 -1.89 -1.03
CA GLY A 42 -0.47 -1.53 -0.98
C GLY A 42 0.49 -2.71 -0.90
N GLY A 43 0.01 -3.95 -1.06
CA GLY A 43 0.86 -5.14 -1.12
C GLY A 43 1.36 -5.45 -2.52
N ARG A 44 2.13 -6.52 -2.65
CA ARG A 44 2.66 -6.98 -3.94
C ARG A 44 1.78 -8.02 -4.63
N GLY A 45 0.78 -8.58 -3.94
CA GLY A 45 -0.17 -9.54 -4.48
C GLY A 45 0.45 -10.91 -4.79
N LEU A 46 1.56 -11.26 -4.15
CA LEU A 46 2.13 -12.60 -4.28
C LEU A 46 1.31 -13.62 -3.50
N GLN A 47 1.35 -14.86 -3.95
CA GLN A 47 0.72 -15.98 -3.24
C GLN A 47 1.76 -16.75 -2.45
N SER A 48 1.49 -17.00 -1.16
CA SER A 48 2.31 -17.84 -0.32
C SER A 48 1.97 -19.31 -0.56
N VAL A 49 2.99 -20.12 -0.83
CA VAL A 49 2.83 -21.58 -1.03
C VAL A 49 2.31 -22.25 0.24
N GLU A 50 2.76 -21.80 1.40
CA GLU A 50 2.29 -22.29 2.68
C GLU A 50 0.79 -22.04 2.87
N HIS A 51 0.34 -20.82 2.62
CA HIS A 51 -1.05 -20.45 2.83
C HIS A 51 -2.00 -21.06 1.82
N GLU A 52 -1.63 -21.12 0.55
CA GLU A 52 -2.44 -21.82 -0.48
C GLU A 52 -2.59 -23.31 -0.16
N TYR A 53 -1.56 -23.92 0.43
CA TYR A 53 -1.68 -25.28 0.90
C TYR A 53 -2.69 -25.43 2.06
N LYS A 54 -2.62 -24.57 3.07
CA LYS A 54 -3.56 -24.58 4.20
C LYS A 54 -5.00 -24.42 3.71
N ILE A 55 -5.23 -23.42 2.83
CA ILE A 55 -6.53 -23.20 2.20
C ILE A 55 -7.00 -24.43 1.41
N THR A 56 -6.09 -25.06 0.66
CA THR A 56 -6.41 -26.26 -0.14
C THR A 56 -6.83 -27.42 0.77
N LYS A 57 -6.14 -27.64 1.89
CA LYS A 57 -6.49 -28.68 2.86
C LYS A 57 -7.89 -28.46 3.45
N ILE A 58 -8.22 -27.24 3.86
CA ILE A 58 -9.55 -26.88 4.36
C ILE A 58 -10.61 -27.12 3.27
N LYS A 59 -10.38 -26.66 2.06
CA LYS A 59 -11.31 -26.85 0.93
C LYS A 59 -11.49 -28.33 0.60
N SER A 60 -10.44 -29.13 0.68
CA SER A 60 -10.51 -30.58 0.43
C SER A 60 -11.37 -31.27 1.49
N LEU A 61 -11.21 -30.89 2.76
CA LEU A 61 -12.06 -31.39 3.82
C LEU A 61 -13.53 -31.03 3.62
N LEU A 62 -13.83 -29.75 3.33
CA LEU A 62 -15.21 -29.33 3.07
C LEU A 62 -15.84 -30.09 1.90
N LYS A 63 -15.09 -30.35 0.83
CA LYS A 63 -15.56 -31.17 -0.30
C LYS A 63 -15.81 -32.63 0.10
N LEU A 64 -14.97 -33.19 0.95
CA LEU A 64 -15.14 -34.56 1.48
C LEU A 64 -16.47 -34.71 2.22
N TYR A 65 -16.86 -33.70 3.03
CA TYR A 65 -18.13 -33.72 3.76
C TYR A 65 -19.34 -33.30 2.91
N GLN A 66 -19.13 -32.57 1.82
CA GLN A 66 -20.20 -32.14 0.90
C GLN A 66 -20.64 -33.24 -0.07
N ASN A 67 -19.86 -34.32 -0.21
CA ASN A 67 -20.11 -35.36 -1.20
C ASN A 67 -20.82 -36.58 -0.54
N SER A 68 -21.85 -37.12 -1.22
CA SER A 68 -22.64 -38.28 -0.79
C SER A 68 -22.25 -39.58 -1.49
N ASP A 69 -21.20 -39.60 -2.30
CA ASP A 69 -20.70 -40.80 -2.95
C ASP A 69 -20.19 -41.83 -1.92
N GLN A 70 -20.57 -43.10 -2.09
CA GLN A 70 -20.22 -44.19 -1.17
C GLN A 70 -18.70 -44.35 -1.00
N THR A 71 -17.93 -44.15 -2.07
CA THR A 71 -16.45 -44.20 -1.99
C THR A 71 -15.90 -43.07 -1.13
N VAL A 72 -16.49 -41.88 -1.25
CA VAL A 72 -16.12 -40.70 -0.44
C VAL A 72 -16.54 -40.91 1.02
N GLU A 73 -17.65 -41.55 1.28
CA GLU A 73 -18.09 -41.92 2.62
C GLU A 73 -17.05 -42.81 3.32
N ALA A 74 -16.59 -43.86 2.66
CA ALA A 74 -15.53 -44.72 3.20
C ALA A 74 -14.23 -43.98 3.51
N VAL A 75 -13.85 -42.99 2.67
CA VAL A 75 -12.70 -42.12 2.94
C VAL A 75 -12.94 -41.23 4.16
N ARG A 76 -14.14 -40.69 4.33
CA ARG A 76 -14.51 -39.85 5.47
C ARG A 76 -14.42 -40.64 6.77
N GLU A 77 -15.01 -41.88 6.81
CA GLU A 77 -14.94 -42.78 7.96
C GLU A 77 -13.49 -43.12 8.32
N PHE A 78 -12.65 -43.39 7.31
CA PHE A 78 -11.22 -43.62 7.51
C PHE A 78 -10.52 -42.43 8.16
N GLU A 79 -10.76 -41.22 7.68
CA GLU A 79 -10.15 -39.99 8.19
C GLU A 79 -10.62 -39.67 9.62
N GLU A 80 -11.89 -39.92 9.94
CA GLU A 80 -12.46 -39.78 11.29
C GLU A 80 -11.86 -40.80 12.25
N HIS A 81 -11.75 -42.08 11.82
CA HIS A 81 -11.09 -43.11 12.62
C HIS A 81 -9.61 -42.81 12.87
N ALA A 82 -8.89 -42.34 11.86
CA ALA A 82 -7.49 -41.91 12.00
C ALA A 82 -7.36 -40.79 13.01
N MET A 83 -8.26 -39.81 12.98
CA MET A 83 -8.29 -38.68 13.93
C MET A 83 -8.56 -39.21 15.36
N ALA A 84 -9.57 -40.07 15.55
CA ALA A 84 -9.94 -40.64 16.85
C ALA A 84 -8.81 -41.50 17.45
N SER A 85 -8.05 -42.18 16.60
CA SER A 85 -6.88 -43.00 17.00
C SER A 85 -5.60 -42.16 17.20
N GLY A 86 -5.67 -40.83 17.12
CA GLY A 86 -4.53 -39.92 17.32
C GLY A 86 -3.57 -39.84 16.14
N HIS A 87 -3.87 -40.48 15.01
CA HIS A 87 -3.08 -40.46 13.81
C HIS A 87 -3.23 -39.13 13.03
N GLN A 88 -2.41 -38.96 12.06
CA GLN A 88 -2.51 -37.84 11.10
C GLN A 88 -3.76 -38.06 10.24
N SER A 89 -4.60 -37.01 10.14
CA SER A 89 -5.79 -37.02 9.29
C SER A 89 -6.01 -35.66 8.64
N LEU A 90 -6.72 -35.67 7.51
CA LEU A 90 -7.14 -34.44 6.84
C LEU A 90 -8.02 -33.57 7.74
N VAL A 91 -8.88 -34.21 8.54
CA VAL A 91 -9.77 -33.53 9.49
C VAL A 91 -8.96 -32.77 10.53
N LYS A 92 -7.98 -33.42 11.17
CA LYS A 92 -7.11 -32.79 12.18
C LYS A 92 -6.29 -31.66 11.62
N GLU A 93 -5.69 -31.86 10.44
CA GLU A 93 -4.89 -30.80 9.77
C GLU A 93 -5.73 -29.60 9.36
N ALA A 94 -6.85 -29.82 8.68
CA ALA A 94 -7.70 -28.74 8.21
C ALA A 94 -8.34 -27.97 9.37
N ALA A 95 -8.75 -28.66 10.46
CA ALA A 95 -9.23 -27.98 11.66
C ALA A 95 -8.18 -27.06 12.27
N LYS A 96 -6.94 -27.55 12.42
CA LYS A 96 -5.81 -26.72 12.88
C LYS A 96 -5.58 -25.51 11.99
N TYR A 97 -5.57 -25.67 10.67
CA TYR A 97 -5.34 -24.57 9.75
C TYR A 97 -6.51 -23.58 9.71
N ALA A 98 -7.74 -24.05 9.92
CA ALA A 98 -8.89 -23.15 10.05
C ALA A 98 -8.81 -22.32 11.35
N GLU A 99 -8.42 -22.93 12.46
CA GLU A 99 -8.17 -22.23 13.73
C GLU A 99 -7.08 -21.16 13.60
N GLU A 100 -5.97 -21.48 12.92
CA GLU A 100 -4.92 -20.49 12.60
C GLU A 100 -5.46 -19.28 11.81
N LEU A 101 -6.55 -19.44 11.06
CA LEU A 101 -7.25 -18.38 10.31
C LEU A 101 -8.43 -17.78 11.07
N ASN A 102 -8.60 -18.08 12.34
CA ASN A 102 -9.74 -17.66 13.17
C ASN A 102 -11.11 -18.11 12.59
N ILE A 103 -11.16 -19.32 12.06
CA ILE A 103 -12.35 -19.94 11.46
C ILE A 103 -12.61 -21.27 12.12
N THR A 104 -13.87 -21.51 12.52
CA THR A 104 -14.34 -22.80 13.01
C THR A 104 -15.01 -23.57 11.87
N LEU A 105 -14.71 -24.86 11.74
CA LEU A 105 -15.35 -25.75 10.77
C LEU A 105 -16.49 -26.51 11.45
N GLN A 106 -17.68 -26.45 10.86
CA GLN A 106 -18.80 -27.34 11.22
C GLN A 106 -18.97 -28.34 10.08
N LEU A 107 -18.70 -29.60 10.38
CA LEU A 107 -18.56 -30.67 9.39
C LEU A 107 -19.84 -31.55 9.32
N ASP A 108 -20.97 -30.88 9.13
CA ASP A 108 -22.22 -31.61 8.89
C ASP A 108 -22.22 -32.27 7.51
N ILE A 109 -22.62 -33.55 7.48
CA ILE A 109 -22.68 -34.31 6.23
C ILE A 109 -23.59 -33.60 5.23
N LEU A 110 -23.16 -33.43 4.00
CA LEU A 110 -23.78 -32.70 2.88
C LEU A 110 -23.81 -31.18 3.04
N ASN A 111 -23.71 -30.63 4.24
CA ASN A 111 -23.82 -29.20 4.49
C ASN A 111 -22.68 -28.63 5.36
N PRO A 112 -21.40 -28.94 5.07
CA PRO A 112 -20.31 -28.40 5.86
C PRO A 112 -20.19 -26.88 5.66
N VAL A 113 -19.91 -26.15 6.76
CA VAL A 113 -19.81 -24.70 6.76
C VAL A 113 -18.57 -24.23 7.51
N CYS A 114 -18.13 -23.01 7.18
CA CYS A 114 -17.13 -22.26 7.91
C CYS A 114 -17.83 -21.19 8.75
N VAL A 115 -17.45 -21.05 10.00
CA VAL A 115 -17.97 -20.04 10.93
C VAL A 115 -16.84 -19.10 11.32
N THR A 116 -17.00 -17.79 11.12
CA THR A 116 -16.05 -16.79 11.57
C THR A 116 -16.19 -16.53 13.07
N THR A 117 -15.21 -15.90 13.69
CA THR A 117 -15.27 -15.44 15.09
C THR A 117 -16.44 -14.52 15.39
N GLU A 118 -16.94 -13.81 14.37
CA GLU A 118 -18.12 -12.93 14.45
C GLU A 118 -19.45 -13.71 14.31
N GLY A 119 -19.39 -15.04 14.21
CA GLY A 119 -20.58 -15.88 14.04
C GLY A 119 -21.14 -15.93 12.61
N LYS A 120 -20.46 -15.39 11.62
CA LYS A 120 -20.91 -15.44 10.22
C LYS A 120 -20.69 -16.84 9.65
N VAL A 121 -21.77 -17.46 9.19
CA VAL A 121 -21.79 -18.79 8.57
C VAL A 121 -21.58 -18.65 7.06
N VAL A 122 -20.64 -19.42 6.51
CA VAL A 122 -20.31 -19.43 5.08
C VAL A 122 -20.26 -20.86 4.56
N THR A 123 -21.01 -21.15 3.51
CA THR A 123 -21.05 -22.46 2.87
C THR A 123 -19.72 -22.86 2.23
N ALA A 124 -19.49 -24.16 2.06
CA ALA A 124 -18.29 -24.70 1.43
C ALA A 124 -17.96 -24.09 0.08
N ALA A 125 -18.95 -23.77 -0.75
CA ALA A 125 -18.78 -23.13 -2.05
C ALA A 125 -18.11 -21.74 -1.95
N ARG A 126 -18.38 -20.98 -0.91
CA ARG A 126 -17.84 -19.64 -0.66
C ARG A 126 -16.66 -19.63 0.31
N ALA A 127 -16.30 -20.76 0.89
CA ALA A 127 -15.22 -20.86 1.88
C ALA A 127 -13.87 -20.36 1.36
N GLY A 128 -13.54 -20.61 0.09
CA GLY A 128 -12.29 -20.14 -0.50
C GLY A 128 -12.07 -18.63 -0.42
N ASN A 129 -13.12 -17.84 -0.65
CA ASN A 129 -13.05 -16.39 -0.54
C ASN A 129 -12.95 -15.94 0.92
N LEU A 130 -13.66 -16.61 1.83
CA LEU A 130 -13.58 -16.34 3.25
C LEU A 130 -12.15 -16.58 3.78
N LEU A 131 -11.58 -17.74 3.46
CA LEU A 131 -10.23 -18.13 3.88
C LEU A 131 -9.16 -17.14 3.38
N LYS A 132 -9.28 -16.69 2.13
CA LYS A 132 -8.37 -15.66 1.57
C LYS A 132 -8.52 -14.32 2.28
N LYS A 133 -9.75 -13.88 2.56
CA LYS A 133 -9.98 -12.65 3.31
C LYS A 133 -9.43 -12.72 4.74
N SER A 134 -9.62 -13.84 5.43
CA SER A 134 -9.10 -14.03 6.78
C SER A 134 -7.57 -13.97 6.81
N GLN A 135 -6.92 -14.61 5.85
CA GLN A 135 -5.47 -14.54 5.68
C GLN A 135 -4.99 -13.11 5.38
N GLU A 136 -5.70 -12.40 4.52
CA GLU A 136 -5.40 -11.00 4.19
C GLU A 136 -5.48 -10.10 5.43
N MET A 137 -6.50 -10.30 6.27
CA MET A 137 -6.63 -9.59 7.55
C MET A 137 -5.44 -9.87 8.48
N GLN A 138 -4.99 -11.11 8.57
CA GLN A 138 -3.80 -11.45 9.37
C GLN A 138 -2.54 -10.74 8.87
N PHE A 139 -2.31 -10.69 7.56
CA PHE A 139 -1.17 -9.95 7.01
C PHE A 139 -1.26 -8.45 7.26
N LEU A 140 -2.45 -7.91 7.21
CA LEU A 140 -2.72 -6.50 7.49
C LEU A 140 -2.43 -6.17 8.96
N GLU A 141 -2.90 -7.00 9.90
CA GLU A 141 -2.60 -6.84 11.33
C GLU A 141 -1.10 -6.95 11.62
N ILE A 142 -0.41 -7.92 11.03
CA ILE A 142 1.05 -8.03 11.14
C ILE A 142 1.76 -6.77 10.65
N ALA A 143 1.27 -6.16 9.57
CA ALA A 143 1.84 -4.92 9.05
C ALA A 143 1.51 -3.72 9.94
N LYS A 144 0.28 -3.62 10.46
CA LYS A 144 -0.17 -2.56 11.38
C LYS A 144 0.61 -2.56 12.69
N ASP A 145 0.94 -3.73 13.23
CA ASP A 145 1.71 -3.88 14.48
C ASP A 145 3.13 -3.30 14.39
N LYS A 146 3.69 -3.16 13.20
CA LYS A 146 5.03 -2.59 12.99
C LYS A 146 5.03 -1.08 13.11
N LYS A 147 5.42 -0.58 14.29
CA LYS A 147 5.38 0.85 14.66
C LYS A 147 6.00 1.78 13.61
N ARG A 148 7.13 1.39 13.02
CA ARG A 148 7.86 2.18 12.03
C ARG A 148 7.48 1.80 10.60
N GLN A 149 7.77 0.56 10.21
CA GLN A 149 7.59 0.10 8.83
C GLN A 149 6.13 0.09 8.38
N GLY A 150 5.18 -0.23 9.29
CA GLY A 150 3.76 -0.21 9.02
C GLY A 150 3.11 1.17 9.12
N LYS A 151 3.83 2.19 9.64
CA LYS A 151 3.24 3.49 10.00
C LYS A 151 2.54 4.20 8.84
N LEU A 152 3.23 4.36 7.71
CA LEU A 152 2.67 5.07 6.55
C LEU A 152 1.57 4.28 5.83
N PHE A 153 1.62 2.95 5.92
CA PHE A 153 0.52 2.10 5.45
C PHE A 153 -0.69 2.22 6.36
N ARG A 154 -0.50 2.14 7.68
CA ARG A 154 -1.58 2.24 8.68
C ARG A 154 -2.35 3.55 8.56
N ILE A 155 -1.66 4.69 8.43
CA ILE A 155 -2.31 5.99 8.24
C ILE A 155 -3.27 5.96 7.04
N ARG A 156 -2.89 5.29 5.95
CA ARG A 156 -3.74 5.17 4.76
C ARG A 156 -4.86 4.17 4.90
N TRP A 157 -4.67 3.11 5.69
CA TRP A 157 -5.69 2.10 5.93
C TRP A 157 -6.73 2.53 6.95
N ASP A 158 -6.36 3.41 7.89
CA ASP A 158 -7.19 3.81 9.02
C ASP A 158 -7.84 5.20 8.83
N ASP A 159 -7.47 5.95 7.80
CA ASP A 159 -8.04 7.26 7.47
C ASP A 159 -9.18 7.11 6.45
N ASP A 160 -10.42 7.18 6.93
CA ASP A 160 -11.63 7.05 6.10
C ASP A 160 -11.80 8.17 5.05
N SER A 161 -11.08 9.30 5.21
CA SER A 161 -11.08 10.39 4.24
C SER A 161 -10.24 10.08 3.00
N LEU A 162 -9.41 9.03 3.05
CA LEU A 162 -8.54 8.60 1.95
C LEU A 162 -9.13 7.42 1.18
N SER A 163 -9.13 7.52 -0.14
CA SER A 163 -9.39 6.36 -0.99
C SER A 163 -8.17 5.43 -0.99
N ILE A 164 -8.27 4.28 -0.33
CA ILE A 164 -7.19 3.26 -0.30
C ILE A 164 -6.74 2.91 -1.72
N THR A 165 -7.68 2.70 -2.64
CA THR A 165 -7.37 2.36 -4.04
C THR A 165 -6.58 3.45 -4.74
N SER A 166 -6.88 4.73 -4.46
CA SER A 166 -6.14 5.87 -5.01
C SER A 166 -4.76 6.01 -4.39
N CYS A 167 -4.63 5.78 -3.08
CA CYS A 167 -3.34 5.81 -2.38
C CYS A 167 -2.32 4.82 -2.95
N PHE A 168 -2.78 3.70 -3.48
CA PHE A 168 -1.94 2.64 -4.04
C PHE A 168 -2.11 2.46 -5.55
N ALA A 169 -2.70 3.45 -6.24
CA ALA A 169 -2.91 3.41 -7.69
C ALA A 169 -1.60 3.27 -8.50
N TRP A 170 -0.48 3.77 -7.96
CA TRP A 170 0.86 3.62 -8.55
C TRP A 170 1.28 2.16 -8.76
N LEU A 171 0.73 1.22 -7.98
CA LEU A 171 0.97 -0.22 -8.17
C LEU A 171 0.33 -0.80 -9.43
N LYS A 172 -0.59 -0.06 -10.10
CA LYS A 172 -1.13 -0.48 -11.41
C LYS A 172 -0.05 -0.50 -12.49
N GLY A 173 0.95 0.38 -12.39
CA GLY A 173 2.10 0.43 -13.28
C GLY A 173 3.19 -0.62 -13.03
N TRP A 174 2.98 -1.53 -12.10
CA TRP A 174 3.94 -2.55 -11.67
C TRP A 174 4.65 -3.29 -12.79
N ALA A 175 3.92 -3.70 -13.84
CA ALA A 175 4.47 -4.50 -14.93
C ALA A 175 5.41 -3.71 -15.86
N THR A 176 5.30 -2.39 -15.87
CA THR A 176 6.05 -1.49 -16.75
C THR A 176 7.19 -0.76 -16.05
N TRP A 177 7.22 -0.78 -14.72
CA TRP A 177 8.22 -0.07 -13.94
C TRP A 177 9.46 -0.92 -13.68
N PRO A 178 10.65 -0.31 -13.64
CA PRO A 178 11.86 -1.00 -13.23
C PRO A 178 11.73 -1.54 -11.79
N THR A 179 12.29 -2.73 -11.57
CA THR A 179 12.22 -3.41 -10.26
C THR A 179 12.76 -2.55 -9.12
N TYR A 180 13.84 -1.80 -9.35
CA TYR A 180 14.44 -0.91 -8.35
C TYR A 180 13.52 0.28 -7.98
N THR A 181 12.71 0.77 -8.92
CA THR A 181 11.73 1.84 -8.65
C THR A 181 10.67 1.34 -7.67
N ILE A 182 10.15 0.15 -7.92
CA ILE A 182 9.16 -0.49 -7.03
C ILE A 182 9.77 -0.76 -5.65
N ALA A 183 10.99 -1.28 -5.61
CA ALA A 183 11.70 -1.52 -4.34
C ALA A 183 11.90 -0.22 -3.57
N GLY A 184 12.38 0.84 -4.22
CA GLY A 184 12.59 2.17 -3.63
C GLY A 184 11.30 2.79 -3.08
N MET A 185 10.17 2.63 -3.77
CA MET A 185 8.88 3.08 -3.26
C MET A 185 8.50 2.34 -1.96
N TYR A 186 8.69 1.02 -1.89
CA TYR A 186 8.46 0.29 -0.64
C TYR A 186 9.43 0.69 0.47
N GLU A 187 10.71 0.89 0.16
CA GLU A 187 11.69 1.39 1.14
C GLU A 187 11.28 2.75 1.71
N LEU A 188 10.75 3.63 0.86
CA LEU A 188 10.19 4.91 1.27
C LEU A 188 8.99 4.74 2.21
N TYR A 189 7.99 3.95 1.80
CA TYR A 189 6.79 3.70 2.61
C TYR A 189 7.10 3.01 3.94
N GLU A 190 8.04 2.09 3.93
CA GLU A 190 8.49 1.36 5.13
C GLU A 190 9.56 2.13 5.94
N GLN A 191 9.93 3.33 5.52
CA GLN A 191 10.96 4.16 6.17
C GLN A 191 12.31 3.43 6.34
N LEU A 192 12.71 2.67 5.32
CA LEU A 192 13.96 1.89 5.30
C LEU A 192 15.11 2.61 4.60
N LEU A 193 14.88 3.84 4.10
CA LEU A 193 15.95 4.62 3.47
C LEU A 193 17.10 4.86 4.45
N PRO A 194 18.37 4.83 3.99
CA PRO A 194 19.55 4.89 4.84
C PRO A 194 19.82 6.31 5.40
N THR A 195 18.83 6.82 6.13
CA THR A 195 18.99 8.07 6.90
C THR A 195 19.84 7.82 8.14
N LYS A 196 20.49 8.87 8.67
CA LYS A 196 21.30 8.75 9.88
C LYS A 196 20.51 8.23 11.08
N LEU A 197 19.24 8.65 11.21
CA LEU A 197 18.36 8.14 12.27
C LEU A 197 18.10 6.65 12.11
N TYR A 198 17.81 6.18 10.87
CA TYR A 198 17.64 4.75 10.60
C TYR A 198 18.88 3.94 10.90
N THR A 199 20.06 4.43 10.48
CA THR A 199 21.33 3.76 10.71
C THR A 199 21.63 3.64 12.20
N LYS A 200 21.44 4.73 12.98
CA LYS A 200 21.58 4.71 14.44
C LYS A 200 20.69 3.66 15.10
N GLU A 201 19.40 3.66 14.78
CA GLU A 201 18.45 2.71 15.34
C GLU A 201 18.81 1.24 14.99
N LYS A 202 19.39 1.01 13.82
CA LYS A 202 19.76 -0.33 13.36
C LYS A 202 21.06 -0.83 13.94
N THR A 203 22.06 0.04 14.07
CA THR A 203 23.42 -0.34 14.49
C THR A 203 23.66 -0.13 15.98
N GLN A 204 22.84 0.66 16.66
CA GLN A 204 22.93 1.04 18.08
C GLN A 204 24.32 1.64 18.47
N THR A 205 25.09 2.17 17.50
CA THR A 205 26.51 2.49 17.66
C THR A 205 26.84 3.98 17.62
N SER A 206 25.89 4.87 17.32
CA SER A 206 26.20 6.30 17.13
C SER A 206 25.92 7.16 18.36
N THR A 207 26.74 8.20 18.57
CA THR A 207 26.55 9.25 19.58
C THR A 207 25.43 10.23 19.17
N ASP A 208 24.83 10.96 20.11
CA ASP A 208 23.65 11.80 19.83
C ASP A 208 23.86 12.89 18.77
N GLY A 209 25.09 13.43 18.64
CA GLY A 209 25.42 14.44 17.64
C GLY A 209 25.49 13.93 16.18
N GLU A 210 25.62 12.63 15.97
CA GLU A 210 25.78 12.06 14.64
C GLU A 210 24.49 11.86 13.86
N VAL A 211 23.32 12.07 14.46
CA VAL A 211 22.00 11.91 13.80
C VAL A 211 21.52 13.15 13.07
N LEU A 212 22.16 14.29 13.25
CA LEU A 212 21.76 15.53 12.60
C LEU A 212 21.84 15.41 11.06
N CYS A 213 20.87 16.04 10.40
CA CYS A 213 20.77 16.03 8.95
C CYS A 213 22.07 16.49 8.29
N ARG A 214 22.62 15.68 7.38
CA ARG A 214 23.84 15.97 6.64
C ARG A 214 23.73 17.17 5.71
N LEU A 215 22.51 17.62 5.39
CA LEU A 215 22.26 18.75 4.51
C LEU A 215 22.10 20.07 5.28
N CYS A 216 21.24 20.11 6.31
CA CYS A 216 20.95 21.33 7.04
C CYS A 216 21.58 21.40 8.43
N GLY A 217 22.06 20.30 9.01
CA GLY A 217 22.68 20.25 10.32
C GLY A 217 21.78 20.58 11.52
N LYS A 218 20.46 20.80 11.32
CA LYS A 218 19.58 21.39 12.35
C LYS A 218 18.80 20.36 13.17
N VAL A 219 18.30 19.31 12.54
CA VAL A 219 17.43 18.29 13.17
C VAL A 219 17.85 16.89 12.75
N ALA A 220 17.32 15.88 13.45
CA ALA A 220 17.61 14.48 13.13
C ALA A 220 17.21 14.13 11.70
N GLU A 221 18.11 13.43 10.98
CA GLU A 221 17.89 13.01 9.61
C GLU A 221 16.93 11.82 9.55
N SER A 222 15.66 12.12 9.49
CA SER A 222 14.58 11.15 9.24
C SER A 222 14.09 11.21 7.79
N VAL A 223 13.35 10.20 7.34
CA VAL A 223 12.69 10.21 6.02
C VAL A 223 11.74 11.41 5.92
N ALA A 224 10.93 11.68 6.96
CA ALA A 224 10.02 12.81 7.01
C ALA A 224 10.75 14.15 6.84
N HIS A 225 11.88 14.32 7.57
CA HIS A 225 12.68 15.54 7.46
C HIS A 225 13.26 15.74 6.05
N ILE A 226 13.82 14.70 5.45
CA ILE A 226 14.39 14.79 4.09
C ILE A 226 13.33 15.08 3.04
N LEU A 227 12.13 14.51 3.16
CA LEU A 227 11.08 14.65 2.14
C LEU A 227 10.26 15.93 2.25
N ALA A 228 10.09 16.47 3.47
CA ALA A 228 9.16 17.58 3.68
C ALA A 228 9.60 18.65 4.69
N GLY A 229 10.79 18.53 5.31
CA GLY A 229 11.18 19.43 6.40
C GLY A 229 12.59 20.01 6.30
N CYS A 230 13.41 19.62 5.34
CA CYS A 230 14.78 20.08 5.25
C CYS A 230 14.88 21.45 4.56
N SER A 231 15.28 22.48 5.32
CA SER A 231 15.41 23.85 4.78
C SER A 231 16.41 23.96 3.63
N SER A 232 17.42 23.08 3.56
CA SER A 232 18.38 23.07 2.45
C SER A 232 17.81 22.54 1.13
N LEU A 233 16.67 21.86 1.17
CA LEU A 233 15.98 21.31 -0.01
C LEU A 233 14.76 22.15 -0.44
N ALA A 234 14.39 23.16 0.36
CA ALA A 234 13.14 23.89 0.16
C ALA A 234 13.05 24.57 -1.21
N GLN A 235 14.09 25.27 -1.61
CA GLN A 235 14.13 26.04 -2.88
C GLN A 235 14.56 25.21 -4.10
N THR A 236 14.83 23.93 -3.92
CA THR A 236 15.32 23.07 -5.00
C THR A 236 14.40 21.84 -5.17
N MET A 237 14.66 20.79 -4.42
CA MET A 237 13.96 19.50 -4.61
C MET A 237 12.48 19.57 -4.25
N TYR A 238 12.08 20.35 -3.22
CA TYR A 238 10.66 20.47 -2.87
C TYR A 238 9.90 21.27 -3.91
N LEU A 239 10.46 22.40 -4.38
CA LEU A 239 9.85 23.17 -5.45
C LEU A 239 9.74 22.34 -6.74
N TYR A 240 10.78 21.56 -7.07
CA TYR A 240 10.73 20.65 -8.21
C TYR A 240 9.63 19.61 -8.07
N SER A 241 9.53 18.95 -6.91
CA SER A 241 8.51 17.92 -6.65
C SER A 241 7.10 18.49 -6.66
N HIS A 242 6.92 19.67 -6.06
CA HIS A 242 5.68 20.43 -6.06
C HIS A 242 5.25 20.74 -7.48
N ASN A 243 6.10 21.40 -8.27
CA ASN A 243 5.78 21.76 -9.63
C ASN A 243 5.57 20.55 -10.55
N ALA A 244 6.28 19.43 -10.30
CA ALA A 244 6.08 18.20 -11.05
C ALA A 244 4.70 17.57 -10.80
N ALA A 245 4.16 17.69 -9.60
CA ALA A 245 2.81 17.22 -9.29
C ALA A 245 1.73 18.19 -9.77
N LEU A 246 1.89 19.49 -9.48
CA LEU A 246 0.94 20.52 -9.85
C LEU A 246 0.74 20.62 -11.37
N LYS A 247 1.81 20.50 -12.18
CA LYS A 247 1.70 20.58 -13.63
C LYS A 247 0.77 19.52 -14.22
N ILE A 248 0.69 18.33 -13.62
CA ILE A 248 -0.20 17.27 -14.10
C ILE A 248 -1.65 17.70 -13.92
N LEU A 249 -2.00 18.16 -12.72
CA LEU A 249 -3.32 18.72 -12.44
C LEU A 249 -3.64 19.90 -13.37
N PHE A 250 -2.70 20.81 -13.53
CA PHE A 250 -2.89 22.01 -14.33
C PHE A 250 -3.12 21.70 -15.81
N PHE A 251 -2.37 20.78 -16.41
CA PHE A 251 -2.61 20.36 -17.79
C PHE A 251 -3.97 19.67 -17.98
N GLU A 252 -4.43 18.89 -17.02
CA GLU A 252 -5.79 18.31 -17.07
C GLU A 252 -6.85 19.41 -17.03
N LEU A 253 -6.72 20.41 -16.16
CA LEU A 253 -7.61 21.56 -16.10
C LEU A 253 -7.61 22.38 -17.41
N LEU A 254 -6.43 22.59 -18.01
CA LEU A 254 -6.34 23.25 -19.31
C LEU A 254 -7.12 22.51 -20.39
N ARG A 255 -7.03 21.19 -20.43
CA ARG A 255 -7.79 20.37 -21.37
C ARG A 255 -9.30 20.44 -21.11
N GLU A 256 -9.73 20.34 -19.85
CA GLU A 256 -11.15 20.43 -19.47
C GLU A 256 -11.78 21.76 -19.86
N HIS A 257 -10.99 22.85 -19.86
CA HIS A 257 -11.43 24.18 -20.28
C HIS A 257 -11.13 24.51 -21.75
N GLY A 258 -10.71 23.55 -22.55
CA GLY A 258 -10.46 23.71 -23.98
C GLY A 258 -9.24 24.58 -24.33
N LEU A 259 -8.36 24.86 -23.36
CA LEU A 259 -7.16 25.68 -23.56
C LEU A 259 -6.00 24.93 -24.23
N ILE A 260 -6.05 23.59 -24.21
CA ILE A 260 -5.17 22.68 -24.94
C ILE A 260 -5.97 21.48 -25.44
N GLU A 261 -5.49 20.85 -26.52
CA GLU A 261 -6.12 19.66 -27.09
C GLU A 261 -5.61 18.38 -26.40
N GLU A 262 -4.30 18.27 -26.18
CA GLU A 262 -3.67 17.09 -25.62
C GLU A 262 -2.88 17.40 -24.34
N VAL A 263 -3.01 16.50 -23.36
CA VAL A 263 -2.25 16.57 -22.10
C VAL A 263 -0.90 15.88 -22.30
N PRO A 264 0.22 16.57 -22.03
CA PRO A 264 1.53 15.91 -22.04
C PRO A 264 1.58 14.73 -21.08
N PRO A 265 2.26 13.62 -21.41
CA PRO A 265 2.44 12.52 -20.48
C PRO A 265 3.03 13.00 -19.14
N TRP A 266 2.62 12.37 -18.03
CA TRP A 266 3.06 12.79 -16.69
C TRP A 266 4.59 12.82 -16.50
N TYR A 267 5.34 12.01 -17.25
CA TYR A 267 6.80 11.96 -17.25
C TYR A 267 7.45 12.97 -18.20
N SER A 268 6.65 13.72 -18.97
CA SER A 268 7.18 14.74 -19.88
C SER A 268 7.95 15.81 -19.10
N PRO A 269 9.10 16.27 -19.60
CA PRO A 269 9.83 17.41 -19.03
C PRO A 269 9.12 18.75 -19.29
N ALA A 270 8.09 18.78 -20.14
CA ALA A 270 7.36 20.00 -20.49
C ALA A 270 6.78 20.66 -19.23
N MET A 271 7.01 21.96 -19.11
CA MET A 271 6.41 22.83 -18.10
C MET A 271 5.28 23.64 -18.73
N PRO A 272 4.23 24.00 -17.98
CA PRO A 272 3.19 24.90 -18.47
C PRO A 272 3.77 26.25 -18.91
N LYS A 273 3.15 26.84 -19.93
CA LYS A 273 3.42 28.25 -20.28
C LYS A 273 2.87 29.15 -19.17
N PRO A 274 3.42 30.36 -19.00
CA PRO A 274 2.92 31.30 -18.00
C PRO A 274 1.44 31.67 -18.18
N ALA A 275 0.95 31.73 -19.42
CA ALA A 275 -0.45 32.05 -19.71
C ALA A 275 -1.01 31.26 -20.89
N TYR A 276 -2.29 30.93 -20.80
CA TYR A 276 -3.13 30.34 -21.86
C TYR A 276 -4.41 31.17 -21.94
N GLN A 277 -4.87 31.53 -23.14
CA GLN A 277 -6.05 32.38 -23.33
C GLN A 277 -6.86 31.93 -24.52
N ILE A 278 -8.18 31.83 -24.34
CA ILE A 278 -9.20 31.76 -25.38
C ILE A 278 -10.35 32.69 -25.00
N THR A 279 -11.32 32.87 -25.87
CA THR A 279 -12.48 33.77 -25.62
C THR A 279 -13.30 33.43 -24.39
N THR A 280 -13.36 32.13 -24.00
CA THR A 280 -14.17 31.62 -22.92
C THR A 280 -13.41 31.43 -21.61
N SER A 281 -12.09 31.27 -21.65
CA SER A 281 -11.28 30.93 -20.49
C SER A 281 -9.85 31.43 -20.59
N GLU A 282 -9.25 31.70 -19.42
CA GLU A 282 -7.82 32.05 -19.28
C GLU A 282 -7.23 31.19 -18.16
N ALA A 283 -5.95 30.83 -18.29
CA ALA A 283 -5.22 30.12 -17.24
C ALA A 283 -3.82 30.69 -17.09
N PHE A 284 -3.37 30.79 -15.85
CA PHE A 284 -2.07 31.36 -15.50
C PHE A 284 -1.31 30.42 -14.57
N TRP A 285 -0.03 30.20 -14.88
CA TRP A 285 0.87 29.36 -14.10
C TRP A 285 1.93 30.24 -13.43
N ASP A 286 2.01 30.19 -12.09
CA ASP A 286 3.04 30.86 -11.26
C ASP A 286 3.22 32.36 -11.59
N ILE A 287 2.11 33.08 -11.87
CA ILE A 287 2.13 34.51 -12.14
C ILE A 287 1.67 35.28 -10.91
N PRO A 288 2.46 36.27 -10.42
CA PRO A 288 2.05 37.13 -9.32
C PRO A 288 0.75 37.87 -9.61
N ILE A 289 -0.02 38.11 -8.56
CA ILE A 289 -1.23 38.94 -8.60
C ILE A 289 -0.88 40.34 -8.13
N TYR A 290 -1.24 41.35 -8.92
CA TYR A 290 -1.05 42.76 -8.59
C TYR A 290 -2.41 43.42 -8.34
N VAL A 291 -2.50 44.25 -7.30
CA VAL A 291 -3.67 45.06 -7.02
C VAL A 291 -3.22 46.52 -7.09
N GLU A 292 -3.89 47.33 -7.94
CA GLU A 292 -3.62 48.75 -8.11
C GLU A 292 -2.12 49.12 -8.31
N HIS A 293 -1.43 48.34 -9.13
CA HIS A 293 0.01 48.44 -9.39
C HIS A 293 0.95 48.17 -8.20
N ASN A 294 0.41 47.73 -7.07
CA ASN A 294 1.21 47.30 -5.92
C ASN A 294 1.22 45.78 -5.82
N GLU A 295 2.40 45.24 -5.56
CA GLU A 295 2.55 43.82 -5.26
C GLU A 295 1.94 43.50 -3.89
N VAL A 296 1.01 42.54 -3.82
CA VAL A 296 0.43 42.07 -2.56
C VAL A 296 1.45 41.16 -1.89
N ARG A 297 1.67 41.31 -0.58
CA ARG A 297 2.69 40.55 0.18
C ARG A 297 2.52 39.01 0.14
N ALA A 298 1.33 38.52 -0.11
CA ALA A 298 1.01 37.09 -0.28
C ALA A 298 0.39 36.84 -1.67
N ASN A 299 1.07 37.34 -2.70
CA ASN A 299 0.53 37.55 -4.04
C ASN A 299 0.79 36.42 -5.03
N ARG A 300 1.43 35.34 -4.60
CA ARG A 300 1.84 34.27 -5.49
C ARG A 300 1.04 33.03 -5.16
N ILE A 301 0.05 32.75 -5.99
CA ILE A 301 -0.66 31.48 -6.04
C ILE A 301 -0.01 30.61 -7.12
N ASP A 302 -0.05 29.31 -6.92
CA ASP A 302 0.59 28.35 -7.82
C ASP A 302 0.01 28.39 -9.23
N ALA A 303 -1.32 28.49 -9.34
CA ALA A 303 -1.99 28.66 -10.62
C ALA A 303 -3.36 29.35 -10.45
N ARG A 304 -3.87 29.90 -11.54
CA ARG A 304 -5.18 30.56 -11.60
C ARG A 304 -5.89 30.17 -12.89
N LEU A 305 -7.18 29.90 -12.79
CA LEU A 305 -8.06 29.65 -13.93
C LEU A 305 -9.23 30.63 -13.88
N VAL A 306 -9.52 31.29 -14.99
CA VAL A 306 -10.64 32.22 -15.14
C VAL A 306 -11.61 31.66 -16.18
N SER A 307 -12.86 31.50 -15.82
CA SER A 307 -13.95 31.15 -16.75
C SER A 307 -14.82 32.37 -17.00
N HIS A 308 -14.76 32.93 -18.21
CA HIS A 308 -15.57 34.07 -18.59
C HIS A 308 -17.04 33.71 -18.77
N GLU A 309 -17.34 32.47 -19.17
CA GLU A 309 -18.72 31.98 -19.32
C GLU A 309 -19.42 31.85 -17.97
N ARG A 310 -18.74 31.29 -16.98
CA ARG A 310 -19.27 31.09 -15.62
C ARG A 310 -19.09 32.32 -14.74
N LYS A 311 -18.27 33.29 -15.14
CA LYS A 311 -17.84 34.45 -14.34
C LYS A 311 -17.18 34.04 -13.01
N GLU A 312 -16.33 33.02 -13.08
CA GLU A 312 -15.68 32.40 -11.93
C GLU A 312 -14.15 32.48 -12.08
N VAL A 313 -13.47 32.65 -10.97
CA VAL A 313 -12.01 32.56 -10.87
C VAL A 313 -11.65 31.49 -9.85
N TYR A 314 -10.87 30.53 -10.27
CA TYR A 314 -10.32 29.47 -9.42
C TYR A 314 -8.88 29.82 -9.09
N ALA A 315 -8.59 30.04 -7.81
CA ALA A 315 -7.23 30.11 -7.29
C ALA A 315 -6.80 28.70 -6.91
N ILE A 316 -5.66 28.27 -7.42
CA ILE A 316 -5.12 26.92 -7.21
C ILE A 316 -3.85 27.08 -6.39
N GLU A 317 -3.88 26.53 -5.19
CA GLU A 317 -2.74 26.45 -4.28
C GLU A 317 -2.53 24.98 -3.92
N MET A 318 -1.32 24.47 -4.09
CA MET A 318 -1.00 23.09 -3.76
C MET A 318 0.04 23.05 -2.65
N SER A 319 -0.15 22.19 -1.69
CA SER A 319 0.86 21.91 -0.69
C SER A 319 1.20 20.42 -0.65
N CYS A 320 2.45 20.09 -0.37
CA CYS A 320 2.94 18.72 -0.26
C CYS A 320 3.49 18.46 1.15
N PRO A 321 2.64 18.55 2.21
CA PRO A 321 3.09 18.31 3.56
C PRO A 321 3.41 16.82 3.77
N TRP A 322 4.24 16.55 4.79
CA TRP A 322 4.34 15.20 5.29
C TRP A 322 2.97 14.73 5.80
N ILE A 323 2.62 13.46 5.56
CA ILE A 323 1.27 12.94 5.79
C ILE A 323 0.71 13.20 7.20
N GLU A 324 1.57 13.19 8.23
CA GLU A 324 1.17 13.48 9.62
C GLU A 324 0.88 14.97 9.88
N SER A 325 1.35 15.84 9.01
CA SER A 325 1.12 17.29 9.08
C SER A 325 -0.01 17.76 8.18
N ARG A 326 -0.69 16.84 7.49
CA ARG A 326 -1.76 17.14 6.54
C ARG A 326 -2.91 17.89 7.21
N ALA A 327 -3.48 17.34 8.27
CA ALA A 327 -4.63 17.94 8.98
C ALA A 327 -4.34 19.37 9.44
N LYS A 328 -3.14 19.62 10.02
CA LYS A 328 -2.73 20.95 10.41
C LYS A 328 -2.63 21.91 9.22
N LYS A 329 -2.13 21.41 8.08
CA LYS A 329 -2.01 22.25 6.88
C LYS A 329 -3.37 22.57 6.28
N ASP A 330 -4.32 21.63 6.33
CA ASP A 330 -5.69 21.83 5.86
C ASP A 330 -6.45 22.87 6.73
N GLU A 331 -6.08 23.02 8.02
CA GLU A 331 -6.63 24.06 8.92
C GLU A 331 -6.01 25.45 8.64
N ASP A 332 -4.78 25.52 8.15
CA ASP A 332 -4.03 26.77 7.89
C ASP A 332 -4.36 27.37 6.50
N THR A 333 -5.10 26.64 5.63
CA THR A 333 -5.48 27.04 4.27
C THR A 333 -6.92 27.49 4.17
#